data_71ef0b223830a224bd2ed552532c0b20
#
_entry.id   71ef0b223830a224bd2ed552532c0b20
#
_cell.length_a   1.000
_cell.length_b   1.000
_cell.length_c   1.000
_cell.angle_alpha   90.00
_cell.angle_beta   90.00
_cell.angle_gamma   90.00
#
_symmetry.space_group_name_H-M   'P 1'
#
loop_
_entity.id
_entity.type
_entity.pdbx_description
1 polymer ?
#
loop_
_entity_poly.entity_id
_entity_poly.type
_entity_poly.pdbx_seq_one_letter_code
_entity_poly.pdbx_strand_id
1 'polypeptide(L)' 'MVVYTPFWNTLRSSGESTYTLIKNHHISSSTIDKLRHNKPLNTTTINDLCRILSCKVEDILLYVPSDDDQIL' A
#
# COMPACT_ATOMS: atom_id res chain seq x y z
N MET A 1 10.06 9.58 -5.22
CA MET A 1 9.70 8.14 -5.23
C MET A 1 8.60 7.88 -4.21
N VAL A 2 7.53 7.24 -4.64
CA VAL A 2 6.47 6.84 -3.71
C VAL A 2 6.86 5.52 -3.05
N VAL A 3 6.73 5.45 -1.73
CA VAL A 3 7.00 4.25 -0.95
C VAL A 3 5.79 3.89 -0.10
N TYR A 4 5.66 2.63 0.26
CA TYR A 4 4.51 2.12 1.01
C TYR A 4 4.86 1.77 2.46
N THR A 5 5.91 2.38 3.00
CA THR A 5 6.28 2.19 4.41
C THR A 5 5.11 2.44 5.36
N PRO A 6 4.29 3.51 5.17
CA PRO A 6 3.13 3.73 6.05
C PRO A 6 2.14 2.57 6.03
N PHE A 7 1.91 1.96 4.86
CA PHE A 7 1.01 0.82 4.75
C PHE A 7 1.39 -0.31 5.71
N TRP A 8 2.67 -0.66 5.76
CA TRP A 8 3.12 -1.75 6.62
C TRP A 8 2.93 -1.44 8.09
N ASN A 9 3.15 -0.18 8.50
CA ASN A 9 2.90 0.25 9.87
C ASN A 9 1.42 0.22 10.20
N THR A 10 0.56 0.70 9.31
CA THR A 10 -0.89 0.69 9.46
C THR A 10 -1.41 -0.74 9.54
N LEU A 11 -0.90 -1.63 8.69
CA LEU A 11 -1.29 -3.03 8.68
C LEU A 11 -1.00 -3.69 10.04
N ARG A 12 0.17 -3.46 10.59
CA ARG A 12 0.56 -4.02 11.90
C ARG A 12 -0.39 -3.59 13.01
N SER A 13 -0.93 -2.38 12.93
CA SER A 13 -1.84 -1.84 13.95
C SER A 13 -3.29 -2.21 13.71
N SER A 14 -3.63 -2.78 12.56
CA SER A 14 -5.02 -2.95 12.13
C SER A 14 -5.67 -4.25 12.56
N GLY A 15 -4.89 -5.22 12.99
CA GLY A 15 -5.39 -6.58 13.21
C GLY A 15 -5.51 -7.42 11.94
N GLU A 16 -5.28 -6.83 10.77
CA GLU A 16 -5.21 -7.54 9.50
C GLU A 16 -3.79 -8.01 9.22
N SER A 17 -3.65 -8.92 8.26
CA SER A 17 -2.36 -9.40 7.77
C SER A 17 -2.43 -9.49 6.25
N THR A 18 -1.28 -9.73 5.60
CA THR A 18 -1.27 -9.97 4.16
C THR A 18 -2.15 -11.17 3.82
N TYR A 19 -2.14 -12.19 4.66
CA TYR A 19 -2.99 -13.38 4.47
C TYR A 19 -4.47 -13.01 4.50
N THR A 20 -4.92 -12.24 5.50
CA THR A 20 -6.34 -11.86 5.61
C THR A 20 -6.76 -10.89 4.52
N LEU A 21 -5.86 -10.01 4.07
CA LEU A 21 -6.15 -9.14 2.94
C LEU A 21 -6.44 -9.96 1.68
N ILE A 22 -5.65 -10.99 1.43
CA ILE A 22 -5.84 -11.85 0.25
C ILE A 22 -7.10 -12.71 0.40
N LYS A 23 -7.26 -13.36 1.54
CA LYS A 23 -8.33 -14.34 1.74
C LYS A 23 -9.68 -13.70 1.94
N ASN A 24 -9.77 -12.66 2.77
CA ASN A 24 -11.05 -12.10 3.21
C ASN A 24 -11.47 -10.87 2.41
N HIS A 25 -10.52 -10.15 1.82
CA HIS A 25 -10.78 -8.87 1.17
C HIS A 25 -10.46 -8.89 -0.33
N HIS A 26 -10.08 -10.04 -0.85
CA HIS A 26 -9.82 -10.25 -2.28
C HIS A 26 -8.70 -9.37 -2.86
N ILE A 27 -7.77 -8.95 -2.02
CA ILE A 27 -6.56 -8.27 -2.48
C ILE A 27 -5.65 -9.32 -3.12
N SER A 28 -5.16 -9.07 -4.33
CA SER A 28 -4.32 -10.05 -5.01
C SER A 28 -2.93 -10.14 -4.40
N SER A 29 -2.30 -11.32 -4.52
CA SER A 29 -0.90 -11.48 -4.10
C SER A 29 0.03 -10.57 -4.91
N SER A 30 -0.33 -10.28 -6.17
CA SER A 30 0.39 -9.33 -7.01
C SER A 30 0.39 -7.93 -6.40
N THR A 31 -0.74 -7.49 -5.85
CA THR A 31 -0.84 -6.19 -5.17
C THR A 31 0.06 -6.16 -3.94
N ILE A 32 0.06 -7.24 -3.15
CA ILE A 32 0.93 -7.32 -1.97
C ILE A 32 2.41 -7.24 -2.39
N ASP A 33 2.77 -7.91 -3.48
CA ASP A 33 4.14 -7.86 -4.00
C ASP A 33 4.53 -6.45 -4.43
N LYS A 34 3.62 -5.74 -5.10
CA LYS A 34 3.84 -4.34 -5.48
C LYS A 34 4.05 -3.44 -4.26
N LEU A 35 3.29 -3.67 -3.19
CA LEU A 35 3.46 -2.93 -1.94
C LEU A 35 4.84 -3.20 -1.31
N ARG A 36 5.34 -4.42 -1.41
CA ARG A 36 6.68 -4.75 -0.88
C ARG A 36 7.81 -4.09 -1.66
N HIS A 37 7.62 -3.89 -2.95
CA HIS A 37 8.69 -3.42 -3.83
C HIS A 37 8.47 -2.00 -4.33
N ASN A 38 7.55 -1.26 -3.72
CA ASN A 38 7.23 0.13 -4.07
C ASN A 38 6.91 0.28 -5.56
N LYS A 39 6.16 -0.67 -6.11
CA LYS A 39 5.73 -0.65 -7.50
C LYS A 39 4.45 0.18 -7.64
N PRO A 40 4.16 0.71 -8.84
CA PRO A 40 2.95 1.50 -9.04
C PRO A 40 1.68 0.72 -8.71
N LEU A 41 0.74 1.41 -8.05
CA LEU A 41 -0.61 0.92 -7.82
C LEU A 41 -1.58 1.96 -8.37
N ASN A 42 -2.74 1.51 -8.84
CA ASN A 42 -3.77 2.46 -9.25
C ASN A 42 -4.51 3.00 -8.02
N THR A 43 -5.18 4.11 -8.20
CA THR A 43 -5.88 4.78 -7.09
C THR A 43 -7.08 3.97 -6.61
N THR A 44 -7.68 3.13 -7.44
CA THR A 44 -8.75 2.23 -7.02
C THR A 44 -8.25 1.26 -5.95
N THR A 45 -7.05 0.70 -6.14
CA THR A 45 -6.44 -0.18 -5.15
C THR A 45 -6.14 0.59 -3.85
N ILE A 46 -5.62 1.80 -3.96
CA ILE A 46 -5.37 2.66 -2.79
C ILE A 46 -6.69 2.93 -2.04
N ASN A 47 -7.75 3.25 -2.78
CA ASN A 47 -9.08 3.43 -2.21
C ASN A 47 -9.53 2.20 -1.41
N ASP A 48 -9.35 1.01 -1.99
CA ASP A 48 -9.77 -0.24 -1.33
C ASP A 48 -8.97 -0.50 -0.05
N LEU A 49 -7.67 -0.26 -0.09
CA LEU A 49 -6.83 -0.42 1.10
C LEU A 49 -7.25 0.55 2.21
N CYS A 50 -7.54 1.80 1.87
CA CYS A 50 -8.02 2.78 2.85
C CYS A 50 -9.35 2.34 3.47
N ARG A 51 -10.27 1.83 2.66
CA ARG A 51 -11.56 1.34 3.14
C ARG A 51 -11.40 0.14 4.06
N ILE A 52 -10.59 -0.84 3.66
CA ILE A 52 -10.39 -2.07 4.42
C ILE A 52 -9.71 -1.78 5.76
N LEU A 53 -8.70 -0.92 5.77
CA LEU A 53 -7.92 -0.60 6.96
C LEU A 53 -8.49 0.59 7.74
N SER A 54 -9.57 1.21 7.24
CA SER A 54 -10.20 2.39 7.86
C SER A 54 -9.16 3.49 8.13
N CYS A 55 -8.39 3.83 7.11
CA CYS A 55 -7.31 4.79 7.23
C CYS A 55 -7.32 5.78 6.08
N LYS A 56 -6.41 6.74 6.12
CA LYS A 56 -6.25 7.78 5.11
C LYS A 56 -5.18 7.40 4.10
N VAL A 57 -5.12 8.13 2.98
CA VAL A 57 -4.10 7.88 1.94
C VAL A 57 -2.69 8.00 2.51
N GLU A 58 -2.45 8.98 3.37
CA GLU A 58 -1.14 9.16 4.01
C GLU A 58 -0.75 8.02 4.95
N ASP A 59 -1.70 7.17 5.32
CA ASP A 59 -1.43 5.96 6.10
C ASP A 59 -1.08 4.77 5.22
N ILE A 60 -1.10 4.94 3.90
CA ILE A 60 -0.77 3.90 2.92
C ILE A 60 0.56 4.20 2.23
N LEU A 61 0.76 5.44 1.81
CA LEU A 61 1.93 5.81 1.01
C LEU A 61 2.45 7.19 1.40
N LEU A 62 3.73 7.43 1.02
CA LEU A 62 4.31 8.76 1.12
C LEU A 62 5.33 8.95 0.00
N TYR A 63 5.62 10.21 -0.31
CA TYR A 63 6.67 10.54 -1.26
C TYR A 63 7.99 10.79 -0.52
N VAL A 64 9.06 10.19 -1.02
CA VAL A 64 10.42 10.51 -0.59
C VAL A 64 11.25 10.87 -1.82
N PRO A 65 12.11 11.89 -1.73
CA PRO A 65 13.01 12.21 -2.85
C PRO A 65 13.94 11.04 -3.16
N SER A 66 14.21 10.84 -4.46
CA SER A 66 15.09 9.75 -4.92
C SER A 66 15.79 10.17 -6.20
N ASP A 67 17.06 9.79 -6.33
CA ASP A 67 17.85 10.02 -7.55
C ASP A 67 17.33 9.20 -8.73
N ASP A 68 16.50 8.18 -8.46
CA ASP A 68 15.91 7.34 -9.51
C ASP A 68 14.64 7.96 -10.09
N ASP A 69 14.16 9.09 -9.56
CA ASP A 69 12.98 9.75 -10.09
C ASP A 69 13.26 10.35 -11.46
N GLN A 70 12.24 10.27 -12.35
CA GLN A 70 12.34 10.90 -13.68
C GLN A 70 12.47 12.41 -13.56
N ILE A 71 13.30 12.98 -14.42
CA ILE A 71 13.37 14.42 -14.63
C ILE A 71 12.34 14.74 -15.71
N LEU A 72 11.30 15.46 -15.33
CA LEU A 72 10.20 15.84 -16.25
C LEU A 72 10.35 17.27 -16.73
#